data_10899f3464207079ce24ea1cc3dd925d
#
_entry.id   10899f3464207079ce24ea1cc3dd925d
#
_cell.length_a   1.000
_cell.length_b   1.000
_cell.length_c   1.000
_cell.angle_alpha   90.00
_cell.angle_beta   90.00
_cell.angle_gamma   90.00
#
_symmetry.space_group_name_H-M   'P 1'
#
loop_
_entity.id
_entity.type
_entity.pdbx_description
1 polymer ?
#
loop_
_entity_poly.entity_id
_entity_poly.type
_entity_poly.pdbx_seq_one_letter_code
_entity_poly.pdbx_strand_id
1 'polypeptide(L)'
;CCLLLSSYGHRREDDYALARKGIALLQEQLDAYLKQKTDQQRKEDLGNIQRSLYKQAYQSRGFTYIATKEGRLRYLFALLLQRSSYFLENMDNIPVCSEQQQVLLQRCMQFMKHAENFNCTDNSILLKEGQKLFTACRKKQDAVSLFLHNFLQLFLQILKDLQDNKKEAVHQEWKLPEERKLRNRLRMDSFEFRFASRLSLVLLCGFLFARLSKLDHSYWLVLNAFLLLQPMYEESAYRLKTRFIGTVFGCTVIYLVLPHFPGIAGHFLFASIVVSLMYCATPGTWIQAMFSTCFAITLTSLAMQETIAIEMRLTYVAVAILLVLIVNRFFFPTSRSALFQANMKRMFHMQHSYLRILQGSLHAPLDYGIIMDALTSFHMVYDQILEYLQGSSENIELYRHLLSAFWHMSVEMEQMIFTVQHDTLTEDQEQSVEQFIHMCDAMIQSCEVGKTVQKEKRAFLTEDVSDNELFQLMQRYNRHASDISSICLSRQL
;
A
#
# COMPACT_ATOMS: atom_id res chain seq x y z
N CYS A 1 15.86 25.28 2.49
CA CYS A 1 17.09 24.82 1.79
C CYS A 1 17.06 23.33 1.45
N CYS A 2 16.75 22.40 2.38
CA CYS A 2 16.74 20.97 2.08
C CYS A 2 15.74 20.57 1.00
N LEU A 3 14.55 21.18 0.93
CA LEU A 3 13.57 20.94 -0.13
C LEU A 3 14.02 21.43 -1.49
N LEU A 4 14.81 22.52 -1.56
CA LEU A 4 15.38 23.04 -2.80
C LEU A 4 16.58 22.20 -3.27
N LEU A 5 17.39 21.66 -2.36
CA LEU A 5 18.49 20.76 -2.70
C LEU A 5 17.99 19.38 -3.14
N SER A 6 16.88 18.87 -2.57
CA SER A 6 16.27 17.63 -3.04
C SER A 6 15.67 17.76 -4.44
N SER A 7 15.15 18.93 -4.80
CA SER A 7 14.62 19.18 -6.16
C SER A 7 15.72 19.39 -7.21
N TYR A 8 16.93 19.83 -6.81
CA TYR A 8 18.06 20.00 -7.73
C TYR A 8 18.90 18.72 -7.92
N GLY A 9 18.84 17.79 -6.96
CA GLY A 9 19.57 16.51 -6.99
C GLY A 9 18.81 15.36 -7.65
N HIS A 10 17.51 15.48 -7.88
CA HIS A 10 16.79 14.54 -8.73
C HIS A 10 17.20 14.79 -10.19
N ARG A 11 18.30 14.14 -10.64
CA ARG A 11 18.32 13.63 -12.01
C ARG A 11 16.92 13.08 -12.25
N ARG A 12 16.29 13.43 -13.39
CA ARG A 12 15.07 12.76 -13.85
C ARG A 12 15.35 11.25 -13.78
N GLU A 13 15.08 10.63 -12.62
CA GLU A 13 14.99 9.19 -12.53
C GLU A 13 13.98 8.84 -13.60
N ASP A 14 14.33 7.89 -14.44
CA ASP A 14 13.45 7.40 -15.47
C ASP A 14 12.13 7.01 -14.80
N ASP A 15 11.09 7.80 -15.03
CA ASP A 15 9.78 7.70 -14.36
C ASP A 15 9.18 6.28 -14.42
N TYR A 16 9.70 5.44 -15.32
CA TYR A 16 9.25 4.06 -15.56
C TYR A 16 10.35 3.00 -15.33
N ALA A 17 11.46 3.33 -14.68
CA ALA A 17 12.55 2.38 -14.41
C ALA A 17 12.07 1.11 -13.69
N LEU A 18 11.17 1.27 -12.69
CA LEU A 18 10.55 0.14 -11.99
C LEU A 18 9.68 -0.72 -12.92
N ALA A 19 8.93 -0.13 -13.82
CA ALA A 19 8.10 -0.85 -14.78
C ALA A 19 8.97 -1.66 -15.74
N ARG A 20 10.06 -1.08 -16.26
CA ARG A 20 11.04 -1.78 -17.11
C ARG A 20 11.70 -2.94 -16.37
N LYS A 21 12.12 -2.73 -15.13
CA LYS A 21 12.67 -3.79 -14.28
C LYS A 21 11.65 -4.91 -14.07
N GLY A 22 10.38 -4.58 -13.88
CA GLY A 22 9.30 -5.56 -13.75
C GLY A 22 9.11 -6.40 -15.01
N ILE A 23 9.14 -5.80 -16.20
CA ILE A 23 9.03 -6.50 -17.50
C ILE A 23 10.25 -7.42 -17.71
N ALA A 24 11.46 -6.95 -17.40
CA ALA A 24 12.68 -7.77 -17.50
C ALA A 24 12.62 -8.98 -16.56
N LEU A 25 12.23 -8.80 -15.30
CA LEU A 25 12.04 -9.92 -14.35
C LEU A 25 10.96 -10.89 -14.80
N LEU A 26 9.86 -10.40 -15.37
CA LEU A 26 8.82 -11.26 -15.92
C LEU A 26 9.35 -12.11 -17.07
N GLN A 27 10.12 -11.52 -17.97
CA GLN A 27 10.77 -12.23 -19.07
C GLN A 27 11.70 -13.35 -18.54
N GLU A 28 12.53 -13.06 -17.54
CA GLU A 28 13.41 -14.04 -16.91
C GLU A 28 12.64 -15.18 -16.25
N GLN A 29 11.48 -14.89 -15.63
CA GLN A 29 10.61 -15.89 -15.02
C GLN A 29 9.97 -16.80 -16.06
N LEU A 30 9.53 -16.26 -17.19
CA LEU A 30 8.99 -17.04 -18.30
C LEU A 30 10.07 -17.92 -18.96
N ASP A 31 11.32 -17.43 -19.07
CA ASP A 31 12.45 -18.23 -19.54
C ASP A 31 12.80 -19.36 -18.56
N ALA A 32 12.80 -19.06 -17.26
CA ALA A 32 13.00 -20.06 -16.20
C ALA A 32 11.92 -21.15 -16.23
N TYR A 33 10.65 -20.75 -16.46
CA TYR A 33 9.55 -21.69 -16.62
C TYR A 33 9.76 -22.63 -17.81
N LEU A 34 10.12 -22.10 -18.98
CA LEU A 34 10.43 -22.97 -20.15
C LEU A 34 11.56 -23.95 -19.89
N LYS A 35 12.50 -23.58 -19.02
CA LYS A 35 13.62 -24.44 -18.59
C LYS A 35 13.30 -25.31 -17.37
N GLN A 36 12.06 -25.32 -16.90
CA GLN A 36 11.59 -26.03 -15.69
C GLN A 36 12.41 -25.68 -14.43
N LYS A 37 12.89 -24.45 -14.33
CA LYS A 37 13.62 -23.90 -13.18
C LYS A 37 12.79 -22.80 -12.56
N THR A 38 12.10 -23.11 -11.46
CA THR A 38 11.39 -22.08 -10.67
C THR A 38 12.36 -21.40 -9.71
N ASP A 39 12.33 -20.08 -9.67
CA ASP A 39 13.09 -19.26 -8.74
C ASP A 39 12.11 -18.46 -7.85
N GLN A 40 11.97 -18.89 -6.61
CA GLN A 40 11.05 -18.29 -5.64
C GLN A 40 11.44 -16.83 -5.31
N GLN A 41 12.74 -16.54 -5.24
CA GLN A 41 13.24 -15.20 -4.94
C GLN A 41 12.80 -14.19 -6.01
N ARG A 42 12.85 -14.56 -7.27
CA ARG A 42 12.39 -13.69 -8.36
C ARG A 42 10.89 -13.46 -8.36
N LYS A 43 10.08 -14.45 -7.93
CA LYS A 43 8.64 -14.26 -7.75
C LYS A 43 8.37 -13.20 -6.67
N GLU A 44 9.09 -13.24 -5.56
CA GLU A 44 9.00 -12.25 -4.50
C GLU A 44 9.44 -10.85 -4.97
N ASP A 45 10.53 -10.76 -5.75
CA ASP A 45 11.02 -9.50 -6.31
C ASP A 45 10.00 -8.87 -7.26
N LEU A 46 9.33 -9.68 -8.09
CA LEU A 46 8.27 -9.22 -8.97
C LEU A 46 7.08 -8.66 -8.17
N GLY A 47 6.67 -9.36 -7.10
CA GLY A 47 5.64 -8.88 -6.17
C GLY A 47 6.03 -7.58 -5.45
N ASN A 48 7.30 -7.40 -5.11
CA ASN A 48 7.83 -6.18 -4.50
C ASN A 48 7.75 -4.99 -5.46
N ILE A 49 8.10 -5.20 -6.74
CA ILE A 49 8.00 -4.17 -7.78
C ILE A 49 6.54 -3.79 -8.01
N GLN A 50 5.64 -4.75 -8.12
CA GLN A 50 4.21 -4.54 -8.25
C GLN A 50 3.67 -3.66 -7.11
N ARG A 51 3.96 -4.00 -5.85
CA ARG A 51 3.53 -3.21 -4.68
C ARG A 51 4.10 -1.79 -4.71
N SER A 52 5.37 -1.64 -5.09
CA SER A 52 6.01 -0.33 -5.22
C SER A 52 5.34 0.55 -6.28
N LEU A 53 4.93 -0.03 -7.41
CA LEU A 53 4.20 0.68 -8.47
C LEU A 53 2.80 1.10 -7.99
N TYR A 54 2.06 0.26 -7.28
CA TYR A 54 0.78 0.63 -6.67
C TYR A 54 0.95 1.78 -5.67
N LYS A 55 1.98 1.71 -4.83
CA LYS A 55 2.29 2.77 -3.86
C LYS A 55 2.61 4.11 -4.56
N GLN A 56 3.43 4.08 -5.61
CA GLN A 56 3.74 5.27 -6.41
C GLN A 56 2.51 5.82 -7.14
N ALA A 57 1.67 4.95 -7.69
CA ALA A 57 0.40 5.35 -8.32
C ALA A 57 -0.52 6.06 -7.32
N TYR A 58 -0.62 5.56 -6.09
CA TYR A 58 -1.38 6.20 -5.03
C TYR A 58 -0.79 7.55 -4.61
N GLN A 59 0.51 7.62 -4.41
CA GLN A 59 1.21 8.84 -3.98
C GLN A 59 1.13 9.96 -5.01
N SER A 60 1.04 9.62 -6.30
CA SER A 60 0.95 10.60 -7.40
C SER A 60 -0.33 11.45 -7.37
N ARG A 61 -1.36 11.05 -6.61
CA ARG A 61 -2.66 11.76 -6.52
C ARG A 61 -2.60 13.09 -5.77
N GLY A 62 -1.58 13.30 -4.93
CA GLY A 62 -1.44 14.48 -4.11
C GLY A 62 -2.66 14.75 -3.22
N PHE A 63 -2.92 16.02 -2.89
CA PHE A 63 -4.05 16.44 -2.05
C PHE A 63 -5.41 16.41 -2.77
N THR A 64 -5.43 16.40 -4.08
CA THR A 64 -6.67 16.46 -4.88
C THR A 64 -7.37 15.12 -5.00
N TYR A 65 -6.70 14.02 -4.67
CA TYR A 65 -7.14 12.64 -4.87
C TYR A 65 -7.49 12.30 -6.33
N ILE A 66 -7.17 13.17 -7.27
CA ILE A 66 -7.36 12.94 -8.71
C ILE A 66 -6.16 12.16 -9.22
N ALA A 67 -6.42 11.07 -9.96
CA ALA A 67 -5.35 10.30 -10.57
C ALA A 67 -4.66 11.13 -11.65
N THR A 68 -3.34 11.26 -11.56
CA THR A 68 -2.52 11.84 -12.62
C THR A 68 -2.34 10.84 -13.76
N LYS A 69 -2.04 11.32 -14.98
CA LYS A 69 -1.69 10.43 -16.11
C LYS A 69 -0.56 9.46 -15.74
N GLU A 70 0.47 9.94 -15.07
CA GLU A 70 1.61 9.14 -14.61
C GLU A 70 1.18 8.10 -13.56
N GLY A 71 0.33 8.49 -12.62
CA GLY A 71 -0.23 7.58 -11.63
C GLY A 71 -1.06 6.48 -12.28
N ARG A 72 -1.89 6.81 -13.28
CA ARG A 72 -2.65 5.83 -14.06
C ARG A 72 -1.74 4.84 -14.78
N LEU A 73 -0.69 5.33 -15.44
CA LEU A 73 0.26 4.47 -16.15
C LEU A 73 1.01 3.53 -15.20
N ARG A 74 1.48 4.04 -14.05
CA ARG A 74 2.10 3.21 -13.00
C ARG A 74 1.14 2.14 -12.47
N TYR A 75 -0.12 2.48 -12.31
CA TYR A 75 -1.15 1.54 -11.94
C TYR A 75 -1.35 0.44 -13.01
N LEU A 76 -1.42 0.81 -14.28
CA LEU A 76 -1.58 -0.15 -15.37
C LEU A 76 -0.38 -1.12 -15.46
N PHE A 77 0.84 -0.63 -15.24
CA PHE A 77 2.01 -1.49 -15.14
C PHE A 77 1.95 -2.42 -13.91
N ALA A 78 1.50 -1.91 -12.76
CA ALA A 78 1.30 -2.74 -11.57
C ALA A 78 0.29 -3.85 -11.83
N LEU A 79 -0.82 -3.54 -12.50
CA LEU A 79 -1.86 -4.48 -12.89
C LEU A 79 -1.33 -5.53 -13.89
N LEU A 80 -0.54 -5.12 -14.86
CA LEU A 80 0.12 -6.01 -15.81
C LEU A 80 0.98 -7.05 -15.09
N LEU A 81 1.80 -6.60 -14.15
CA LEU A 81 2.66 -7.46 -13.34
C LEU A 81 1.83 -8.34 -12.39
N GLN A 82 0.73 -7.84 -11.84
CA GLN A 82 -0.17 -8.61 -10.99
C GLN A 82 -0.80 -9.80 -11.72
N ARG A 83 -1.36 -9.56 -12.89
CA ARG A 83 -1.94 -10.64 -13.73
C ARG A 83 -0.87 -11.65 -14.15
N SER A 84 0.34 -11.16 -14.43
CA SER A 84 1.48 -12.01 -14.78
C SER A 84 1.95 -12.87 -13.60
N SER A 85 2.03 -12.30 -12.39
CA SER A 85 2.37 -13.05 -11.17
C SER A 85 1.33 -14.13 -10.88
N TYR A 86 0.05 -13.79 -11.01
CA TYR A 86 -1.05 -14.74 -10.84
C TYR A 86 -0.95 -15.93 -11.80
N PHE A 87 -0.65 -15.67 -13.07
CA PHE A 87 -0.41 -16.73 -14.05
C PHE A 87 0.78 -17.60 -13.66
N LEU A 88 1.91 -17.00 -13.26
CA LEU A 88 3.12 -17.71 -12.85
C LEU A 88 2.91 -18.58 -11.60
N GLU A 89 2.07 -18.16 -10.66
CA GLU A 89 1.75 -18.96 -9.46
C GLU A 89 0.88 -20.18 -9.81
N ASN A 90 0.01 -20.06 -10.81
CA ASN A 90 -0.87 -21.15 -11.24
C ASN A 90 -0.24 -22.05 -12.30
N MET A 91 0.98 -21.77 -12.78
CA MET A 91 1.63 -22.53 -13.84
C MET A 91 1.95 -23.99 -13.47
N ASP A 92 2.20 -24.29 -12.20
CA ASP A 92 2.46 -25.64 -11.74
C ASP A 92 1.26 -26.59 -11.97
N ASN A 93 0.06 -26.02 -12.15
CA ASN A 93 -1.20 -26.73 -12.45
C ASN A 93 -1.51 -26.79 -13.95
N ILE A 94 -0.70 -26.16 -14.81
CA ILE A 94 -0.92 -26.15 -16.26
C ILE A 94 -0.13 -27.33 -16.88
N PRO A 95 -0.78 -28.13 -17.75
CA PRO A 95 -0.09 -29.24 -18.44
C PRO A 95 1.09 -28.73 -19.26
N VAL A 96 2.10 -29.57 -19.42
CA VAL A 96 3.35 -29.26 -20.16
C VAL A 96 3.03 -28.54 -21.46
N CYS A 97 3.66 -27.38 -21.69
CA CYS A 97 3.47 -26.58 -22.88
C CYS A 97 3.71 -27.38 -24.15
N SER A 98 2.74 -27.38 -25.07
CA SER A 98 2.92 -27.94 -26.41
C SER A 98 4.03 -27.17 -27.15
N GLU A 99 4.62 -27.78 -28.16
CA GLU A 99 5.68 -27.15 -28.98
C GLU A 99 5.23 -25.81 -29.59
N GLN A 100 3.96 -25.71 -29.97
CA GLN A 100 3.37 -24.47 -30.48
C GLN A 100 3.24 -23.38 -29.41
N GLN A 101 2.90 -23.74 -28.16
CA GLN A 101 2.83 -22.82 -27.04
C GLN A 101 4.22 -22.30 -26.66
N GLN A 102 5.24 -23.18 -26.68
CA GLN A 102 6.63 -22.79 -26.45
C GLN A 102 7.12 -21.76 -27.47
N VAL A 103 6.85 -21.97 -28.76
CA VAL A 103 7.19 -21.01 -29.83
C VAL A 103 6.50 -19.67 -29.61
N LEU A 104 5.22 -19.69 -29.21
CA LEU A 104 4.45 -18.45 -28.96
C LEU A 104 5.01 -17.71 -27.74
N LEU A 105 5.36 -18.42 -26.66
CA LEU A 105 5.96 -17.86 -25.46
C LEU A 105 7.34 -17.26 -25.76
N GLN A 106 8.17 -17.93 -26.56
CA GLN A 106 9.47 -17.41 -26.98
C GLN A 106 9.34 -16.11 -27.80
N ARG A 107 8.37 -16.04 -28.72
CA ARG A 107 8.10 -14.79 -29.46
C ARG A 107 7.64 -13.66 -28.54
N CYS A 108 6.83 -13.97 -27.54
CA CYS A 108 6.39 -12.98 -26.56
C CYS A 108 7.56 -12.50 -25.69
N MET A 109 8.47 -13.40 -25.28
CA MET A 109 9.69 -13.00 -24.55
C MET A 109 10.62 -12.12 -25.40
N GLN A 110 10.75 -12.39 -26.69
CA GLN A 110 11.50 -11.50 -27.60
C GLN A 110 10.83 -10.13 -27.69
N PHE A 111 9.50 -10.08 -27.78
CA PHE A 111 8.76 -8.84 -27.73
C PHE A 111 8.96 -8.08 -26.40
N MET A 112 8.91 -8.79 -25.26
CA MET A 112 9.17 -8.17 -23.94
C MET A 112 10.58 -7.58 -23.85
N LYS A 113 11.58 -8.23 -24.43
CA LYS A 113 12.96 -7.74 -24.50
C LYS A 113 13.06 -6.43 -25.31
N HIS A 114 12.35 -6.33 -26.42
CA HIS A 114 12.25 -5.06 -27.18
C HIS A 114 11.47 -4.02 -26.39
N ALA A 115 10.47 -4.47 -25.65
CA ALA A 115 9.59 -3.64 -24.85
C ALA A 115 10.27 -3.04 -23.60
N GLU A 116 11.40 -3.59 -23.10
CA GLU A 116 12.20 -2.97 -22.03
C GLU A 116 12.64 -1.55 -22.39
N ASN A 117 12.79 -1.25 -23.70
CA ASN A 117 13.20 0.05 -24.21
C ASN A 117 12.03 0.94 -24.64
N PHE A 118 10.82 0.72 -24.14
CA PHE A 118 9.70 1.59 -24.47
C PHE A 118 9.97 3.04 -24.12
N ASN A 119 9.51 3.97 -24.98
CA ASN A 119 9.72 5.40 -24.84
C ASN A 119 8.39 6.14 -24.65
N CYS A 120 8.46 7.32 -24.04
CA CYS A 120 7.28 8.19 -23.92
C CYS A 120 6.92 8.89 -25.24
N THR A 121 7.76 8.82 -26.26
CA THR A 121 7.63 9.62 -27.50
C THR A 121 7.24 8.81 -28.72
N ASP A 122 7.84 7.64 -28.96
CA ASP A 122 7.53 6.81 -30.14
C ASP A 122 7.65 5.31 -29.85
N ASN A 123 6.51 4.64 -29.90
CA ASN A 123 6.40 3.18 -29.73
C ASN A 123 5.76 2.52 -30.95
N SER A 124 5.78 3.17 -32.12
CA SER A 124 5.07 2.71 -33.32
C SER A 124 5.50 1.31 -33.79
N ILE A 125 6.78 0.97 -33.63
CA ILE A 125 7.34 -0.34 -33.96
C ILE A 125 6.84 -1.40 -32.98
N LEU A 126 6.90 -1.12 -31.67
CA LEU A 126 6.40 -2.02 -30.61
C LEU A 126 4.90 -2.26 -30.72
N LEU A 127 4.12 -1.22 -31.05
CA LEU A 127 2.68 -1.37 -31.29
C LEU A 127 2.37 -2.28 -32.46
N LYS A 128 3.07 -2.17 -33.58
CA LYS A 128 2.89 -3.04 -34.76
C LYS A 128 3.30 -4.49 -34.47
N GLU A 129 4.43 -4.70 -33.77
CA GLU A 129 4.90 -6.02 -33.39
C GLU A 129 3.93 -6.69 -32.40
N GLY A 130 3.55 -5.97 -31.35
CA GLY A 130 2.60 -6.45 -30.34
C GLY A 130 1.23 -6.76 -30.93
N GLN A 131 0.74 -5.98 -31.92
CA GLN A 131 -0.55 -6.22 -32.56
C GLN A 131 -0.56 -7.48 -33.44
N LYS A 132 0.58 -7.80 -34.08
CA LYS A 132 0.73 -9.08 -34.79
C LYS A 132 0.71 -10.27 -33.85
N LEU A 133 1.38 -10.16 -32.70
CA LEU A 133 1.37 -11.23 -31.67
C LEU A 133 -0.01 -11.39 -31.05
N PHE A 134 -0.71 -10.28 -30.75
CA PHE A 134 -2.06 -10.27 -30.21
C PHE A 134 -3.04 -11.01 -31.12
N THR A 135 -3.00 -10.77 -32.44
CA THR A 135 -3.85 -11.49 -33.38
C THR A 135 -3.50 -12.98 -33.50
N ALA A 136 -2.25 -13.36 -33.27
CA ALA A 136 -1.84 -14.75 -33.26
C ALA A 136 -2.31 -15.50 -31.99
N CYS A 137 -2.38 -14.81 -30.84
CA CYS A 137 -2.86 -15.38 -29.57
C CYS A 137 -4.39 -15.57 -29.58
N ARG A 138 -5.16 -14.67 -30.19
CA ARG A 138 -6.64 -14.66 -30.16
C ARG A 138 -7.30 -15.94 -30.73
N LYS A 139 -6.59 -16.71 -31.53
CA LYS A 139 -7.12 -17.92 -32.21
C LYS A 139 -7.09 -19.20 -31.37
N LYS A 140 -6.57 -19.17 -30.15
CA LYS A 140 -6.37 -20.36 -29.32
C LYS A 140 -6.97 -20.14 -27.93
N GLN A 141 -7.64 -21.17 -27.39
CA GLN A 141 -8.35 -21.11 -26.09
C GLN A 141 -7.55 -21.77 -24.96
N ASP A 142 -6.24 -22.01 -25.13
CA ASP A 142 -5.42 -22.58 -24.08
C ASP A 142 -4.94 -21.52 -23.06
N ALA A 143 -4.66 -21.95 -21.84
CA ALA A 143 -4.30 -21.04 -20.73
C ALA A 143 -3.08 -20.14 -21.02
N VAL A 144 -2.08 -20.64 -21.76
CA VAL A 144 -0.90 -19.85 -22.14
C VAL A 144 -1.26 -18.80 -23.17
N SER A 145 -2.02 -19.16 -24.19
CA SER A 145 -2.47 -18.20 -25.24
C SER A 145 -3.37 -17.14 -24.66
N LEU A 146 -4.25 -17.50 -23.71
CA LEU A 146 -5.12 -16.58 -23.01
C LEU A 146 -4.33 -15.58 -22.15
N PHE A 147 -3.36 -16.08 -21.38
CA PHE A 147 -2.45 -15.21 -20.63
C PHE A 147 -1.73 -14.23 -21.54
N LEU A 148 -1.15 -14.71 -22.63
CA LEU A 148 -0.41 -13.87 -23.57
C LEU A 148 -1.33 -12.85 -24.25
N HIS A 149 -2.58 -13.24 -24.57
CA HIS A 149 -3.59 -12.35 -25.11
C HIS A 149 -3.90 -11.21 -24.14
N ASN A 150 -4.21 -11.53 -22.88
CA ASN A 150 -4.53 -10.56 -21.84
C ASN A 150 -3.33 -9.65 -21.51
N PHE A 151 -2.11 -10.23 -21.46
CA PHE A 151 -0.88 -9.45 -21.30
C PHE A 151 -0.69 -8.44 -22.43
N LEU A 152 -0.77 -8.90 -23.67
CA LEU A 152 -0.58 -8.05 -24.86
C LEU A 152 -1.66 -6.98 -24.96
N GLN A 153 -2.92 -7.31 -24.67
CA GLN A 153 -4.02 -6.34 -24.68
C GLN A 153 -3.74 -5.17 -23.73
N LEU A 154 -3.40 -5.49 -22.48
CA LEU A 154 -3.12 -4.46 -21.48
C LEU A 154 -1.84 -3.70 -21.80
N PHE A 155 -0.78 -4.38 -22.25
CA PHE A 155 0.48 -3.73 -22.58
C PHE A 155 0.36 -2.81 -23.79
N LEU A 156 -0.37 -3.21 -24.84
CA LEU A 156 -0.66 -2.36 -25.99
C LEU A 156 -1.49 -1.13 -25.61
N GLN A 157 -2.42 -1.27 -24.68
CA GLN A 157 -3.15 -0.13 -24.12
C GLN A 157 -2.20 0.85 -23.41
N ILE A 158 -1.28 0.33 -22.58
CA ILE A 158 -0.25 1.15 -21.91
C ILE A 158 0.60 1.92 -22.94
N LEU A 159 1.05 1.24 -24.00
CA LEU A 159 1.87 1.89 -25.02
C LEU A 159 1.11 3.00 -25.78
N LYS A 160 -0.19 2.82 -26.02
CA LYS A 160 -1.05 3.87 -26.60
C LYS A 160 -1.22 5.04 -25.65
N ASP A 161 -1.50 4.78 -24.37
CA ASP A 161 -1.67 5.81 -23.35
C ASP A 161 -0.37 6.61 -23.09
N LEU A 162 0.80 5.97 -23.29
CA LEU A 162 2.11 6.65 -23.23
C LEU A 162 2.28 7.66 -24.37
N GLN A 163 1.89 7.30 -25.59
CA GLN A 163 2.03 8.15 -26.77
C GLN A 163 1.02 9.30 -26.80
N ASP A 164 -0.15 9.12 -26.18
CA ASP A 164 -1.22 10.11 -26.19
C ASP A 164 -0.82 11.34 -25.35
N ASN A 165 -0.17 12.29 -26.00
CA ASN A 165 0.30 13.56 -25.41
C ASN A 165 -0.84 14.55 -25.13
N LYS A 166 -2.09 14.17 -25.38
CA LYS A 166 -3.22 14.98 -25.00
C LYS A 166 -3.23 15.08 -23.48
N LYS A 167 -2.97 16.27 -22.98
CA LYS A 167 -3.33 16.71 -21.64
C LYS A 167 -4.87 16.73 -21.48
N GLU A 168 -5.51 15.63 -21.80
CA GLU A 168 -6.83 15.41 -21.28
C GLU A 168 -6.62 15.25 -19.77
N ALA A 169 -6.80 16.36 -19.07
CA ALA A 169 -7.31 16.28 -17.74
C ALA A 169 -8.48 15.32 -17.83
N VAL A 170 -8.30 14.09 -17.36
CA VAL A 170 -9.39 13.16 -17.19
C VAL A 170 -10.28 13.80 -16.13
N HIS A 171 -11.12 14.75 -16.57
CA HIS A 171 -12.24 15.26 -15.81
C HIS A 171 -13.35 14.21 -15.79
N GLN A 172 -12.99 12.97 -15.55
CA GLN A 172 -13.94 12.06 -14.99
C GLN A 172 -14.03 12.45 -13.52
N GLU A 173 -15.17 13.03 -13.19
CA GLU A 173 -15.53 13.27 -11.79
C GLU A 173 -15.47 11.92 -11.08
N TRP A 174 -14.35 11.69 -10.39
CA TRP A 174 -14.19 10.55 -9.52
C TRP A 174 -15.24 10.70 -8.43
N LYS A 175 -16.40 10.07 -8.61
CA LYS A 175 -17.33 9.91 -7.51
C LYS A 175 -16.62 9.01 -6.51
N LEU A 176 -16.06 9.66 -5.49
CA LEU A 176 -15.48 8.98 -4.34
C LEU A 176 -16.46 7.88 -3.90
N PRO A 177 -16.02 6.61 -3.77
CA PRO A 177 -16.84 5.56 -3.20
C PRO A 177 -17.48 6.07 -1.91
N GLU A 178 -18.70 5.63 -1.60
CA GLU A 178 -19.42 6.10 -0.40
C GLU A 178 -18.61 5.98 0.89
N GLU A 179 -17.70 5.03 0.95
CA GLU A 179 -16.73 4.82 2.03
C GLU A 179 -15.78 5.99 2.26
N ARG A 180 -15.56 6.86 1.27
CA ARG A 180 -14.70 8.05 1.39
C ARG A 180 -15.45 9.33 1.75
N LYS A 181 -16.75 9.28 1.96
CA LYS A 181 -17.47 10.45 2.48
C LYS A 181 -16.86 10.82 3.83
N LEU A 182 -16.59 12.11 4.03
CA LEU A 182 -16.01 12.68 5.28
C LEU A 182 -16.74 12.16 6.52
N ARG A 183 -18.04 11.93 6.42
CA ARG A 183 -18.89 11.34 7.45
C ARG A 183 -18.44 9.94 7.90
N ASN A 184 -17.94 9.08 6.99
CA ASN A 184 -17.49 7.73 7.35
C ASN A 184 -16.11 7.76 8.01
N ARG A 185 -15.26 8.76 7.67
CA ARG A 185 -13.98 8.97 8.36
C ARG A 185 -14.14 9.58 9.75
N LEU A 186 -15.23 10.31 10.00
CA LEU A 186 -15.56 10.88 11.31
C LEU A 186 -16.26 9.88 12.26
N ARG A 187 -16.36 8.60 11.89
CA ARG A 187 -16.89 7.58 12.81
C ARG A 187 -15.89 7.31 13.93
N MET A 188 -16.40 7.12 15.13
CA MET A 188 -15.61 6.78 16.33
C MET A 188 -14.75 5.53 16.17
N ASP A 189 -15.11 4.65 15.22
CA ASP A 189 -14.40 3.41 14.93
C ASP A 189 -13.22 3.62 13.97
N SER A 190 -13.13 4.80 13.29
CA SER A 190 -12.04 5.04 12.37
C SER A 190 -10.74 5.33 13.14
N PHE A 191 -9.66 4.70 12.68
CA PHE A 191 -8.33 4.87 13.24
C PHE A 191 -7.86 6.33 13.12
N GLU A 192 -8.14 6.96 11.99
CA GLU A 192 -7.77 8.34 11.69
C GLU A 192 -8.48 9.31 12.65
N PHE A 193 -9.77 9.09 12.92
CA PHE A 193 -10.53 9.90 13.86
C PHE A 193 -10.00 9.77 15.28
N ARG A 194 -9.70 8.55 15.73
CA ARG A 194 -9.12 8.29 17.07
C ARG A 194 -7.76 8.98 17.23
N PHE A 195 -6.89 8.91 16.22
CA PHE A 195 -5.61 9.61 16.27
C PHE A 195 -5.78 11.13 16.24
N ALA A 196 -6.61 11.66 15.33
CA ALA A 196 -6.88 13.09 15.25
C ALA A 196 -7.47 13.64 16.55
N SER A 197 -8.40 12.92 17.19
CA SER A 197 -8.99 13.30 18.47
C SER A 197 -7.96 13.33 19.60
N ARG A 198 -7.07 12.32 19.68
CA ARG A 198 -5.97 12.32 20.65
C ARG A 198 -5.00 13.48 20.44
N LEU A 199 -4.63 13.72 19.17
CA LEU A 199 -3.72 14.81 18.81
C LEU A 199 -4.34 16.17 19.16
N SER A 200 -5.60 16.38 18.80
CA SER A 200 -6.32 17.61 19.13
C SER A 200 -6.40 17.84 20.63
N LEU A 201 -6.68 16.79 21.42
CA LEU A 201 -6.75 16.89 22.87
C LEU A 201 -5.39 17.23 23.47
N VAL A 202 -4.30 16.57 23.04
CA VAL A 202 -2.95 16.85 23.52
C VAL A 202 -2.53 18.27 23.19
N LEU A 203 -2.81 18.74 21.98
CA LEU A 203 -2.49 20.11 21.59
C LEU A 203 -3.32 21.13 22.38
N LEU A 204 -4.63 20.87 22.55
CA LEU A 204 -5.52 21.74 23.33
C LEU A 204 -5.00 21.87 24.78
N CYS A 205 -4.73 20.75 25.45
CA CYS A 205 -4.18 20.75 26.81
C CYS A 205 -2.83 21.47 26.88
N GLY A 206 -1.95 21.21 25.89
CA GLY A 206 -0.63 21.86 25.80
C GLY A 206 -0.73 23.38 25.61
N PHE A 207 -1.61 23.86 24.72
CA PHE A 207 -1.82 25.31 24.53
C PHE A 207 -2.50 25.97 25.71
N LEU A 208 -3.49 25.31 26.34
CA LEU A 208 -4.09 25.80 27.57
C LEU A 208 -3.06 25.93 28.69
N PHE A 209 -2.23 24.91 28.89
CA PHE A 209 -1.14 25.00 29.87
C PHE A 209 -0.20 26.16 29.54
N ALA A 210 0.24 26.29 28.29
CA ALA A 210 1.12 27.35 27.84
C ALA A 210 0.50 28.75 28.09
N ARG A 211 -0.80 28.90 27.90
CA ARG A 211 -1.52 30.16 28.11
C ARG A 211 -1.72 30.50 29.57
N LEU A 212 -2.00 29.49 30.41
CA LEU A 212 -2.33 29.69 31.82
C LEU A 212 -1.07 29.80 32.72
N SER A 213 -0.02 29.03 32.40
CA SER A 213 1.19 28.97 33.23
C SER A 213 2.02 30.26 33.18
N LYS A 214 1.88 31.09 32.12
CA LYS A 214 2.72 32.28 31.86
C LYS A 214 4.23 32.02 31.96
N LEU A 215 4.66 30.76 31.86
CA LEU A 215 6.07 30.34 31.91
C LEU A 215 6.76 30.63 30.58
N ASP A 216 8.02 31.03 30.65
CA ASP A 216 8.84 31.26 29.47
C ASP A 216 9.03 29.96 28.69
N HIS A 217 9.12 30.07 27.36
CA HIS A 217 9.32 28.94 26.45
C HIS A 217 8.31 27.80 26.57
N SER A 218 7.09 28.04 27.08
CA SER A 218 6.02 27.05 27.25
C SER A 218 5.63 26.33 25.95
N TYR A 219 5.92 26.90 24.76
CA TYR A 219 5.76 26.24 23.45
C TYR A 219 6.58 24.94 23.32
N TRP A 220 7.64 24.76 24.13
CA TRP A 220 8.40 23.51 24.15
C TRP A 220 7.56 22.32 24.62
N LEU A 221 6.61 22.56 25.53
CA LEU A 221 5.68 21.52 25.95
C LEU A 221 4.84 21.05 24.77
N VAL A 222 4.23 21.99 24.04
CA VAL A 222 3.35 21.68 22.90
C VAL A 222 4.12 20.96 21.81
N LEU A 223 5.30 21.46 21.45
CA LEU A 223 6.16 20.86 20.44
C LEU A 223 6.58 19.44 20.82
N ASN A 224 7.02 19.22 22.07
CA ASN A 224 7.40 17.88 22.50
C ASN A 224 6.19 16.95 22.55
N ALA A 225 5.04 17.38 23.06
CA ALA A 225 3.83 16.56 23.11
C ALA A 225 3.35 16.16 21.70
N PHE A 226 3.42 17.07 20.73
CA PHE A 226 3.13 16.80 19.32
C PHE A 226 4.07 15.72 18.72
N LEU A 227 5.37 15.86 18.95
CA LEU A 227 6.38 14.94 18.43
C LEU A 227 6.34 13.55 19.09
N LEU A 228 5.89 13.46 20.33
CA LEU A 228 5.81 12.23 21.11
C LEU A 228 4.58 11.40 20.76
N LEU A 229 3.47 12.05 20.43
CA LEU A 229 2.24 11.35 20.09
C LEU A 229 2.35 10.72 18.69
N GLN A 230 2.21 9.41 18.64
CA GLN A 230 2.18 8.64 17.40
C GLN A 230 0.81 7.98 17.22
N PRO A 231 0.46 7.58 15.98
CA PRO A 231 -0.77 6.87 15.72
C PRO A 231 -0.95 5.62 16.58
N MET A 232 0.12 4.82 16.74
CA MET A 232 0.12 3.61 17.55
C MET A 232 0.63 3.85 18.98
N TYR A 233 0.02 3.13 19.92
CA TYR A 233 0.44 3.22 21.32
C TYR A 233 1.90 2.78 21.51
N GLU A 234 2.29 1.67 20.87
CA GLU A 234 3.63 1.10 20.97
C GLU A 234 4.69 2.04 20.39
N GLU A 235 4.39 2.72 19.30
CA GLU A 235 5.29 3.71 18.70
C GLU A 235 5.42 4.95 19.58
N SER A 236 4.31 5.42 20.17
CA SER A 236 4.34 6.49 21.17
C SER A 236 5.19 6.09 22.36
N ALA A 237 5.03 4.88 22.91
CA ALA A 237 5.80 4.38 24.05
C ALA A 237 7.30 4.31 23.73
N TYR A 238 7.67 3.83 22.54
CA TYR A 238 9.04 3.83 22.07
C TYR A 238 9.61 5.26 21.97
N ARG A 239 8.88 6.19 21.37
CA ARG A 239 9.31 7.60 21.25
C ARG A 239 9.39 8.31 22.58
N LEU A 240 8.49 8.04 23.52
CA LEU A 240 8.58 8.55 24.91
C LEU A 240 9.89 8.13 25.56
N LYS A 241 10.24 6.84 25.48
CA LYS A 241 11.47 6.28 26.02
C LYS A 241 12.72 6.88 25.37
N THR A 242 12.77 6.89 24.04
CA THR A 242 13.95 7.41 23.31
C THR A 242 14.12 8.91 23.51
N ARG A 243 13.02 9.69 23.59
CA ARG A 243 13.06 11.13 23.85
C ARG A 243 13.54 11.44 25.26
N PHE A 244 13.05 10.69 26.26
CA PHE A 244 13.49 10.87 27.65
C PHE A 244 14.98 10.60 27.80
N ILE A 245 15.45 9.43 27.34
CA ILE A 245 16.86 9.04 27.39
C ILE A 245 17.71 10.07 26.63
N GLY A 246 17.35 10.41 25.41
CA GLY A 246 18.11 11.37 24.61
C GLY A 246 18.15 12.77 25.23
N THR A 247 17.06 13.20 25.90
CA THR A 247 17.05 14.50 26.57
C THR A 247 17.98 14.50 27.79
N VAL A 248 17.98 13.45 28.62
CA VAL A 248 18.89 13.35 29.79
C VAL A 248 20.35 13.34 29.32
N PHE A 249 20.70 12.50 28.34
CA PHE A 249 22.06 12.50 27.79
C PHE A 249 22.43 13.82 27.11
N GLY A 250 21.52 14.46 26.39
CA GLY A 250 21.75 15.75 25.77
C GLY A 250 22.03 16.87 26.80
N CYS A 251 21.27 16.91 27.88
CA CYS A 251 21.50 17.83 28.99
C CYS A 251 22.88 17.59 29.64
N THR A 252 23.27 16.32 29.84
CA THR A 252 24.60 15.97 30.39
C THR A 252 25.71 16.42 29.45
N VAL A 253 25.59 16.19 28.15
CA VAL A 253 26.55 16.62 27.13
C VAL A 253 26.71 18.14 27.15
N ILE A 254 25.59 18.88 27.17
CA ILE A 254 25.63 20.35 27.23
C ILE A 254 26.35 20.82 28.50
N TYR A 255 25.99 20.31 29.66
CA TYR A 255 26.57 20.70 30.92
C TYR A 255 28.11 20.49 30.95
N LEU A 256 28.61 19.45 30.31
CA LEU A 256 30.04 19.14 30.27
C LEU A 256 30.78 19.87 29.13
N VAL A 257 30.18 20.03 27.98
CA VAL A 257 30.87 20.45 26.74
C VAL A 257 30.69 21.94 26.44
N LEU A 258 29.51 22.51 26.68
CA LEU A 258 29.23 23.90 26.33
C LEU A 258 30.13 24.93 27.01
N PRO A 259 30.55 24.77 28.26
CA PRO A 259 31.52 25.69 28.91
C PRO A 259 32.86 25.83 28.17
N HIS A 260 33.24 24.85 27.34
CA HIS A 260 34.47 24.89 26.53
C HIS A 260 34.35 25.73 25.26
N PHE A 261 33.12 26.18 24.91
CA PHE A 261 32.81 27.00 23.74
C PHE A 261 32.32 28.40 24.16
N PRO A 262 33.16 29.23 24.78
CA PRO A 262 32.72 30.52 25.32
C PRO A 262 32.37 31.52 24.22
N GLY A 263 31.43 32.39 24.54
CA GLY A 263 30.98 33.47 23.65
C GLY A 263 30.03 33.02 22.50
N ILE A 264 29.44 34.02 21.84
CA ILE A 264 28.43 33.81 20.82
C ILE A 264 28.95 32.96 19.64
N ALA A 265 30.18 33.22 19.18
CA ALA A 265 30.81 32.47 18.12
C ALA A 265 31.02 30.98 18.45
N GLY A 266 31.44 30.69 19.71
CA GLY A 266 31.58 29.31 20.18
C GLY A 266 30.24 28.55 20.19
N HIS A 267 29.19 29.20 20.69
CA HIS A 267 27.84 28.60 20.67
C HIS A 267 27.34 28.30 19.26
N PHE A 268 27.56 29.21 18.31
CA PHE A 268 27.18 28.96 16.91
C PHE A 268 28.00 27.82 16.27
N LEU A 269 29.31 27.77 16.55
CA LEU A 269 30.17 26.69 16.08
C LEU A 269 29.68 25.33 16.62
N PHE A 270 29.45 25.23 17.93
CA PHE A 270 28.95 24.02 18.55
C PHE A 270 27.55 23.64 18.02
N ALA A 271 26.63 24.59 17.90
CA ALA A 271 25.31 24.35 17.33
C ALA A 271 25.38 23.80 15.88
N SER A 272 26.31 24.33 15.06
CA SER A 272 26.52 23.86 13.68
C SER A 272 27.03 22.41 13.62
N ILE A 273 27.94 22.03 14.52
CA ILE A 273 28.43 20.66 14.63
C ILE A 273 27.29 19.74 15.05
N VAL A 274 26.56 20.10 16.10
CA VAL A 274 25.50 19.29 16.68
C VAL A 274 24.33 19.10 15.70
N VAL A 275 23.94 20.14 14.94
CA VAL A 275 22.89 20.01 13.95
C VAL A 275 23.29 19.11 12.79
N SER A 276 24.57 19.18 12.39
CA SER A 276 25.10 18.26 11.37
C SER A 276 25.03 16.80 11.81
N LEU A 277 25.43 16.52 13.05
CA LEU A 277 25.34 15.19 13.66
C LEU A 277 23.89 14.73 13.83
N MET A 278 22.98 15.65 14.16
CA MET A 278 21.55 15.36 14.27
C MET A 278 20.95 14.86 12.94
N TYR A 279 21.36 15.43 11.81
CA TYR A 279 20.90 14.98 10.50
C TYR A 279 21.53 13.67 10.02
N CYS A 280 22.70 13.32 10.54
CA CYS A 280 23.32 12.00 10.31
C CYS A 280 22.66 10.88 11.14
N ALA A 281 21.97 11.22 12.23
CA ALA A 281 21.34 10.25 13.10
C ALA A 281 19.99 9.77 12.53
N THR A 282 19.69 8.47 12.70
CA THR A 282 18.40 7.90 12.27
C THR A 282 17.22 8.56 12.99
N PRO A 283 16.18 9.00 12.25
CA PRO A 283 15.02 9.63 12.84
C PRO A 283 14.32 8.75 13.89
N GLY A 284 13.92 9.36 15.02
CA GLY A 284 13.19 8.67 16.09
C GLY A 284 14.07 7.92 17.11
N THR A 285 15.39 7.88 16.94
CA THR A 285 16.32 7.26 17.89
C THR A 285 16.66 8.21 19.06
N TRP A 286 17.16 7.64 20.16
CA TRP A 286 17.62 8.43 21.31
C TRP A 286 18.83 9.33 20.96
N ILE A 287 19.66 8.93 20.00
CA ILE A 287 20.81 9.72 19.52
C ILE A 287 20.33 11.01 18.84
N GLN A 288 19.32 10.93 17.95
CA GLN A 288 18.72 12.11 17.34
C GLN A 288 18.10 13.02 18.41
N ALA A 289 17.42 12.45 19.40
CA ALA A 289 16.82 13.20 20.49
C ALA A 289 17.88 13.91 21.35
N MET A 290 19.02 13.28 21.58
CA MET A 290 20.18 13.86 22.26
C MET A 290 20.71 15.08 21.52
N PHE A 291 21.04 14.96 20.23
CA PHE A 291 21.54 16.08 19.44
C PHE A 291 20.52 17.20 19.30
N SER A 292 19.23 16.87 19.10
CA SER A 292 18.18 17.89 19.05
C SER A 292 18.03 18.67 20.37
N THR A 293 18.28 18.01 21.50
CA THR A 293 18.28 18.64 22.82
C THR A 293 19.52 19.54 23.00
N CYS A 294 20.70 19.06 22.62
CA CYS A 294 21.92 19.86 22.61
C CYS A 294 21.77 21.12 21.76
N PHE A 295 21.27 20.98 20.54
CA PHE A 295 21.05 22.13 19.65
C PHE A 295 20.07 23.15 20.24
N ALA A 296 18.94 22.69 20.77
CA ALA A 296 17.93 23.58 21.33
C ALA A 296 18.44 24.33 22.58
N ILE A 297 19.15 23.65 23.48
CA ILE A 297 19.69 24.29 24.70
C ILE A 297 20.80 25.26 24.33
N THR A 298 21.71 24.92 23.40
CA THR A 298 22.81 25.81 22.96
C THR A 298 22.24 27.12 22.39
N LEU A 299 21.18 27.10 21.60
CA LEU A 299 20.57 28.32 21.12
C LEU A 299 19.84 29.11 22.20
N THR A 300 19.21 28.42 23.14
CA THR A 300 18.48 29.07 24.25
C THR A 300 19.45 29.68 25.27
N SER A 301 20.64 29.10 25.46
CA SER A 301 21.66 29.62 26.35
C SER A 301 22.27 30.96 25.91
N LEU A 302 22.01 31.39 24.64
CA LEU A 302 22.33 32.74 24.19
C LEU A 302 21.44 33.82 24.84
N ALA A 303 20.22 33.46 25.26
CA ALA A 303 19.24 34.39 25.84
C ALA A 303 19.05 34.23 27.35
N MET A 304 19.45 33.09 27.93
CA MET A 304 19.30 32.81 29.38
C MET A 304 20.46 31.96 29.91
N GLN A 305 20.52 31.81 31.21
CA GLN A 305 21.53 30.96 31.85
C GLN A 305 21.34 29.50 31.44
N GLU A 306 22.43 28.81 31.16
CA GLU A 306 22.49 27.42 30.71
C GLU A 306 21.75 26.45 31.65
N THR A 307 22.00 26.61 32.99
CA THR A 307 21.35 25.79 34.02
C THR A 307 19.83 25.90 33.98
N ILE A 308 19.31 27.11 33.81
CA ILE A 308 17.87 27.37 33.71
C ILE A 308 17.32 26.74 32.43
N ALA A 309 18.03 26.86 31.30
CA ALA A 309 17.61 26.25 30.04
C ALA A 309 17.54 24.70 30.13
N ILE A 310 18.49 24.07 30.81
CA ILE A 310 18.52 22.63 31.08
C ILE A 310 17.33 22.21 31.96
N GLU A 311 17.11 22.90 33.07
CA GLU A 311 16.00 22.60 34.00
C GLU A 311 14.63 22.73 33.29
N MET A 312 14.42 23.81 32.58
CA MET A 312 13.17 24.02 31.79
C MET A 312 12.98 22.93 30.73
N ARG A 313 14.04 22.53 30.03
CA ARG A 313 13.96 21.48 29.00
C ARG A 313 13.55 20.15 29.60
N LEU A 314 14.15 19.73 30.70
CA LEU A 314 13.80 18.49 31.40
C LEU A 314 12.35 18.54 31.91
N THR A 315 11.94 19.65 32.52
CA THR A 315 10.58 19.82 33.02
C THR A 315 9.55 19.74 31.93
N TYR A 316 9.71 20.49 30.81
CA TYR A 316 8.75 20.45 29.71
C TYR A 316 8.70 19.08 29.01
N VAL A 317 9.81 18.38 28.87
CA VAL A 317 9.82 17.02 28.33
C VAL A 317 9.11 16.07 29.27
N ALA A 318 9.36 16.14 30.59
CA ALA A 318 8.69 15.29 31.58
C ALA A 318 7.17 15.52 31.60
N VAL A 319 6.71 16.79 31.58
CA VAL A 319 5.29 17.14 31.52
C VAL A 319 4.66 16.67 30.20
N ALA A 320 5.37 16.83 29.07
CA ALA A 320 4.89 16.34 27.77
C ALA A 320 4.73 14.82 27.76
N ILE A 321 5.69 14.09 28.33
CA ILE A 321 5.63 12.64 28.47
C ILE A 321 4.42 12.23 29.30
N LEU A 322 4.20 12.87 30.45
CA LEU A 322 3.07 12.59 31.33
C LEU A 322 1.74 12.85 30.62
N LEU A 323 1.61 13.99 29.94
CA LEU A 323 0.42 14.34 29.18
C LEU A 323 0.10 13.30 28.10
N VAL A 324 1.10 12.92 27.31
CA VAL A 324 0.92 11.93 26.23
C VAL A 324 0.59 10.54 26.79
N LEU A 325 1.21 10.12 27.91
CA LEU A 325 0.88 8.86 28.59
C LEU A 325 -0.57 8.83 29.08
N ILE A 326 -1.04 9.90 29.71
CA ILE A 326 -2.43 10.02 30.19
C ILE A 326 -3.39 9.92 29.00
N VAL A 327 -3.17 10.71 27.94
CA VAL A 327 -4.05 10.70 26.79
C VAL A 327 -4.03 9.35 26.07
N ASN A 328 -2.86 8.73 25.87
CA ASN A 328 -2.77 7.42 25.25
C ASN A 328 -3.42 6.30 26.09
N ARG A 329 -3.44 6.43 27.42
CA ARG A 329 -4.02 5.42 28.31
C ARG A 329 -5.55 5.50 28.38
N PHE A 330 -6.09 6.72 28.39
CA PHE A 330 -7.51 6.96 28.68
C PHE A 330 -8.32 7.34 27.43
N PHE A 331 -7.67 7.89 26.39
CA PHE A 331 -8.37 8.35 25.18
C PHE A 331 -8.11 7.45 24.00
N PHE A 332 -9.08 6.63 23.64
CA PHE A 332 -9.07 5.76 22.46
C PHE A 332 -7.74 5.02 22.24
N PRO A 333 -7.33 4.12 23.15
CA PRO A 333 -6.07 3.38 22.99
C PRO A 333 -6.12 2.56 21.69
N THR A 334 -5.12 2.74 20.84
CA THR A 334 -4.95 1.99 19.59
C THR A 334 -3.66 1.20 19.66
N SER A 335 -3.78 -0.14 19.68
CA SER A 335 -2.63 -1.05 19.63
C SER A 335 -2.40 -1.53 18.20
N ARG A 336 -1.20 -2.04 17.92
CA ARG A 336 -0.88 -2.71 16.65
C ARG A 336 -1.81 -3.90 16.41
N SER A 337 -2.14 -4.66 17.45
CA SER A 337 -3.08 -5.78 17.38
C SER A 337 -4.49 -5.33 17.01
N ALA A 338 -4.98 -4.22 17.59
CA ALA A 338 -6.30 -3.68 17.23
C ALA A 338 -6.33 -3.18 15.78
N LEU A 339 -5.25 -2.56 15.29
CA LEU A 339 -5.13 -2.18 13.87
C LEU A 339 -5.11 -3.39 12.96
N PHE A 340 -4.35 -4.43 13.33
CA PHE A 340 -4.32 -5.68 12.58
C PHE A 340 -5.72 -6.29 12.44
N GLN A 341 -6.47 -6.40 13.55
CA GLN A 341 -7.84 -6.91 13.52
C GLN A 341 -8.77 -6.02 12.68
N ALA A 342 -8.63 -4.69 12.79
CA ALA A 342 -9.40 -3.76 11.97
C ALA A 342 -9.06 -3.91 10.47
N ASN A 343 -7.79 -4.09 10.12
CA ASN A 343 -7.35 -4.31 8.75
C ASN A 343 -7.83 -5.67 8.21
N MET A 344 -7.83 -6.73 9.04
CA MET A 344 -8.41 -8.02 8.65
C MET A 344 -9.91 -7.90 8.35
N LYS A 345 -10.69 -7.24 9.20
CA LYS A 345 -12.12 -6.96 8.93
C LYS A 345 -12.30 -6.14 7.66
N ARG A 346 -11.41 -5.18 7.42
CA ARG A 346 -11.44 -4.36 6.21
C ARG A 346 -11.21 -5.18 4.94
N MET A 347 -10.36 -6.22 4.99
CA MET A 347 -10.16 -7.16 3.87
C MET A 347 -11.47 -7.85 3.47
N PHE A 348 -12.25 -8.36 4.42
CA PHE A 348 -13.57 -8.93 4.15
C PHE A 348 -14.52 -7.89 3.54
N HIS A 349 -14.56 -6.70 4.12
CA HIS A 349 -15.41 -5.61 3.64
C HIS A 349 -15.06 -5.16 2.20
N MET A 350 -13.79 -5.23 1.84
CA MET A 350 -13.35 -4.96 0.47
C MET A 350 -13.88 -6.00 -0.52
N GLN A 351 -13.98 -7.28 -0.13
CA GLN A 351 -14.56 -8.30 -1.00
C GLN A 351 -16.04 -8.01 -1.29
N HIS A 352 -16.82 -7.58 -0.30
CA HIS A 352 -18.20 -7.10 -0.54
C HIS A 352 -18.24 -5.93 -1.52
N SER A 353 -17.30 -5.00 -1.40
CA SER A 353 -17.22 -3.85 -2.32
C SER A 353 -16.90 -4.30 -3.74
N TYR A 354 -16.01 -5.28 -3.91
CA TYR A 354 -15.69 -5.86 -5.22
C TYR A 354 -16.88 -6.58 -5.85
N LEU A 355 -17.63 -7.37 -5.08
CA LEU A 355 -18.84 -8.04 -5.57
C LEU A 355 -19.89 -7.02 -6.05
N ARG A 356 -20.05 -5.90 -5.33
CA ARG A 356 -20.94 -4.79 -5.75
C ARG A 356 -20.44 -4.09 -7.02
N ILE A 357 -19.12 -3.93 -7.18
CA ILE A 357 -18.53 -3.38 -8.41
C ILE A 357 -18.81 -4.34 -9.58
N LEU A 358 -18.62 -5.64 -9.39
CA LEU A 358 -18.94 -6.65 -10.39
C LEU A 358 -20.43 -6.61 -10.76
N GLN A 359 -21.33 -6.52 -9.78
CA GLN A 359 -22.77 -6.38 -10.01
C GLN A 359 -23.10 -5.11 -10.82
N GLY A 360 -22.49 -3.98 -10.45
CA GLY A 360 -22.66 -2.73 -11.20
C GLY A 360 -22.15 -2.82 -12.64
N SER A 361 -21.09 -3.63 -12.88
CA SER A 361 -20.50 -3.81 -14.21
C SER A 361 -21.38 -4.58 -15.19
N LEU A 362 -22.35 -5.37 -14.70
CA LEU A 362 -23.33 -6.05 -15.54
C LEU A 362 -24.33 -5.08 -16.19
N HIS A 363 -24.65 -3.99 -15.51
CA HIS A 363 -25.73 -3.09 -15.93
C HIS A 363 -25.27 -1.77 -16.54
N ALA A 364 -24.02 -1.37 -16.30
CA ALA A 364 -23.48 -0.11 -16.78
C ALA A 364 -21.96 -0.17 -17.00
N PRO A 365 -21.43 0.60 -17.98
CA PRO A 365 -19.98 0.75 -18.11
C PRO A 365 -19.42 1.42 -16.86
N LEU A 366 -18.45 0.74 -16.23
CA LEU A 366 -17.79 1.24 -15.02
C LEU A 366 -16.66 2.20 -15.37
N ASP A 367 -16.51 3.23 -14.53
CA ASP A 367 -15.30 4.03 -14.54
C ASP A 367 -14.14 3.18 -14.01
N TYR A 368 -13.12 3.00 -14.85
CA TYR A 368 -11.92 2.25 -14.52
C TYR A 368 -11.21 2.77 -13.25
N GLY A 369 -11.43 4.03 -12.90
CA GLY A 369 -10.94 4.64 -11.69
C GLY A 369 -11.49 4.03 -10.41
N ILE A 370 -12.70 3.53 -10.41
CA ILE A 370 -13.30 2.86 -9.24
C ILE A 370 -12.53 1.57 -8.92
N ILE A 371 -12.23 0.79 -9.96
CA ILE A 371 -11.46 -0.46 -9.84
C ILE A 371 -10.04 -0.16 -9.34
N MET A 372 -9.40 0.86 -9.94
CA MET A 372 -8.07 1.32 -9.53
C MET A 372 -8.03 1.72 -8.05
N ASP A 373 -9.03 2.44 -7.57
CA ASP A 373 -9.13 2.86 -6.18
C ASP A 373 -9.34 1.69 -5.22
N ALA A 374 -10.21 0.75 -5.60
CA ALA A 374 -10.48 -0.43 -4.81
C ALA A 374 -9.24 -1.30 -4.66
N LEU A 375 -8.54 -1.60 -5.78
CA LEU A 375 -7.30 -2.40 -5.78
C LEU A 375 -6.15 -1.69 -5.06
N THR A 376 -5.98 -0.39 -5.27
CA THR A 376 -4.95 0.38 -4.55
C THR A 376 -5.20 0.36 -3.04
N SER A 377 -6.46 0.50 -2.62
CA SER A 377 -6.84 0.41 -1.20
C SER A 377 -6.57 -0.99 -0.64
N PHE A 378 -6.84 -2.04 -1.41
CA PHE A 378 -6.53 -3.41 -1.05
C PHE A 378 -5.03 -3.60 -0.80
N HIS A 379 -4.18 -3.21 -1.75
CA HIS A 379 -2.73 -3.36 -1.62
C HIS A 379 -2.16 -2.60 -0.43
N MET A 380 -2.70 -1.43 -0.10
CA MET A 380 -2.28 -0.68 1.09
C MET A 380 -2.60 -1.42 2.39
N VAL A 381 -3.80 -2.00 2.50
CA VAL A 381 -4.19 -2.78 3.69
C VAL A 381 -3.40 -4.09 3.75
N TYR A 382 -3.20 -4.74 2.62
CA TYR A 382 -2.38 -5.95 2.49
C TYR A 382 -0.95 -5.73 2.99
N ASP A 383 -0.29 -4.64 2.56
CA ASP A 383 1.07 -4.29 2.99
C ASP A 383 1.15 -4.01 4.49
N GLN A 384 0.15 -3.32 5.07
CA GLN A 384 0.09 -3.06 6.51
C GLN A 384 -0.05 -4.34 7.33
N ILE A 385 -0.82 -5.32 6.84
CA ILE A 385 -0.94 -6.63 7.49
C ILE A 385 0.36 -7.41 7.38
N LEU A 386 1.01 -7.42 6.21
CA LEU A 386 2.32 -8.07 6.02
C LEU A 386 3.39 -7.49 6.96
N GLU A 387 3.44 -6.16 7.10
CA GLU A 387 4.39 -5.48 8.00
C GLU A 387 4.15 -5.90 9.46
N TYR A 388 2.88 -6.02 9.87
CA TYR A 388 2.55 -6.53 11.21
C TYR A 388 3.05 -7.96 11.41
N LEU A 389 2.84 -8.84 10.43
CA LEU A 389 3.22 -10.24 10.52
C LEU A 389 4.74 -10.45 10.58
N GLN A 390 5.55 -9.57 10.01
CA GLN A 390 7.02 -9.64 10.11
C GLN A 390 7.51 -9.46 11.56
N GLY A 391 6.76 -8.76 12.41
CA GLY A 391 7.09 -8.53 13.81
C GLY A 391 6.39 -9.45 14.82
N SER A 392 5.52 -10.37 14.38
CA SER A 392 4.72 -11.26 15.23
C SER A 392 5.15 -12.70 15.08
N SER A 393 5.10 -13.49 16.16
CA SER A 393 5.47 -14.92 16.14
C SER A 393 4.25 -15.87 16.12
N GLU A 394 3.04 -15.38 16.38
CA GLU A 394 1.86 -16.24 16.50
C GLU A 394 1.09 -16.38 15.17
N ASN A 395 0.79 -17.63 14.78
CA ASN A 395 -0.08 -17.98 13.64
C ASN A 395 0.30 -17.37 12.27
N ILE A 396 1.59 -17.07 12.05
CA ILE A 396 2.07 -16.39 10.81
C ILE A 396 1.65 -17.13 9.55
N GLU A 397 1.79 -18.46 9.52
CA GLU A 397 1.46 -19.27 8.33
C GLU A 397 -0.02 -19.20 7.98
N LEU A 398 -0.89 -19.23 8.98
CA LEU A 398 -2.32 -19.10 8.78
C LEU A 398 -2.70 -17.75 8.14
N TYR A 399 -2.17 -16.66 8.71
CA TYR A 399 -2.47 -15.33 8.19
C TYR A 399 -1.86 -15.10 6.82
N ARG A 400 -0.69 -15.66 6.53
CA ARG A 400 -0.11 -15.64 5.18
C ARG A 400 -0.98 -16.38 4.18
N HIS A 401 -1.53 -17.54 4.57
CA HIS A 401 -2.45 -18.29 3.73
C HIS A 401 -3.74 -17.50 3.46
N LEU A 402 -4.33 -16.89 4.50
CA LEU A 402 -5.50 -16.02 4.35
C LEU A 402 -5.21 -14.82 3.43
N LEU A 403 -4.05 -14.17 3.59
CA LEU A 403 -3.65 -13.05 2.74
C LEU A 403 -3.44 -13.49 1.30
N SER A 404 -2.82 -14.65 1.07
CA SER A 404 -2.67 -15.21 -0.27
C SER A 404 -4.03 -15.46 -0.92
N ALA A 405 -4.98 -16.05 -0.19
CA ALA A 405 -6.34 -16.28 -0.69
C ALA A 405 -7.04 -14.95 -1.03
N PHE A 406 -6.97 -13.93 -0.18
CA PHE A 406 -7.53 -12.60 -0.47
C PHE A 406 -6.87 -11.94 -1.68
N TRP A 407 -5.56 -12.11 -1.85
CA TRP A 407 -4.85 -11.60 -3.01
C TRP A 407 -5.34 -12.26 -4.30
N HIS A 408 -5.45 -13.60 -4.33
CA HIS A 408 -6.00 -14.34 -5.48
C HIS A 408 -7.42 -13.89 -5.81
N MET A 409 -8.29 -13.81 -4.81
CA MET A 409 -9.67 -13.33 -4.97
C MET A 409 -9.72 -11.93 -5.57
N SER A 410 -8.82 -11.03 -5.18
CA SER A 410 -8.77 -9.67 -5.72
C SER A 410 -8.34 -9.63 -7.19
N VAL A 411 -7.39 -10.50 -7.57
CA VAL A 411 -6.93 -10.63 -8.96
C VAL A 411 -8.02 -11.24 -9.84
N GLU A 412 -8.66 -12.29 -9.36
CA GLU A 412 -9.75 -12.98 -10.07
C GLU A 412 -10.95 -12.04 -10.26
N MET A 413 -11.29 -11.27 -9.23
CA MET A 413 -12.35 -10.28 -9.29
C MET A 413 -12.06 -9.18 -10.32
N GLU A 414 -10.84 -8.67 -10.36
CA GLU A 414 -10.42 -7.68 -11.34
C GLU A 414 -10.56 -8.23 -12.78
N GLN A 415 -10.12 -9.47 -12.99
CA GLN A 415 -10.24 -10.13 -14.29
C GLN A 415 -11.71 -10.37 -14.67
N MET A 416 -12.56 -10.81 -13.74
CA MET A 416 -14.00 -10.97 -13.98
C MET A 416 -14.66 -9.64 -14.38
N ILE A 417 -14.37 -8.55 -13.66
CA ILE A 417 -14.90 -7.23 -13.99
C ILE A 417 -14.43 -6.79 -15.39
N PHE A 418 -13.16 -7.04 -15.71
CA PHE A 418 -12.61 -6.71 -17.02
C PHE A 418 -13.32 -7.50 -18.14
N THR A 419 -13.51 -8.82 -17.96
CA THR A 419 -14.20 -9.68 -18.93
C THR A 419 -15.64 -9.24 -19.14
N VAL A 420 -16.39 -8.99 -18.04
CA VAL A 420 -17.78 -8.50 -18.12
C VAL A 420 -17.91 -7.17 -18.86
N GLN A 421 -16.90 -6.31 -18.75
CA GLN A 421 -16.92 -4.99 -19.42
C GLN A 421 -16.55 -5.03 -20.91
N HIS A 422 -15.81 -6.03 -21.36
CA HIS A 422 -15.27 -6.09 -22.72
C HIS A 422 -15.96 -7.14 -23.61
N ASP A 423 -16.57 -8.15 -23.01
CA ASP A 423 -17.25 -9.21 -23.71
C ASP A 423 -18.78 -9.01 -23.65
N THR A 424 -19.47 -9.42 -24.71
CA THR A 424 -20.95 -9.46 -24.73
C THR A 424 -21.41 -10.74 -24.05
N LEU A 425 -22.00 -10.60 -22.87
CA LEU A 425 -22.58 -11.73 -22.13
C LEU A 425 -23.95 -12.11 -22.71
N THR A 426 -24.31 -13.40 -22.61
CA THR A 426 -25.66 -13.86 -22.83
C THR A 426 -26.51 -13.69 -21.57
N GLU A 427 -27.84 -13.66 -21.68
CA GLU A 427 -28.73 -13.53 -20.51
C GLU A 427 -28.51 -14.64 -19.49
N ASP A 428 -28.22 -15.87 -19.92
CA ASP A 428 -27.91 -17.00 -19.02
C ASP A 428 -26.59 -16.78 -18.27
N GLN A 429 -25.59 -16.17 -18.92
CA GLN A 429 -24.30 -15.85 -18.29
C GLN A 429 -24.46 -14.72 -17.26
N GLU A 430 -25.21 -13.66 -17.57
CA GLU A 430 -25.52 -12.59 -16.62
C GLU A 430 -26.22 -13.13 -15.38
N GLN A 431 -27.24 -13.99 -15.55
CA GLN A 431 -27.95 -14.61 -14.44
C GLN A 431 -27.01 -15.49 -13.58
N SER A 432 -26.09 -16.21 -14.22
CA SER A 432 -25.09 -17.03 -13.52
C SER A 432 -24.13 -16.18 -12.68
N VAL A 433 -23.69 -15.02 -13.20
CA VAL A 433 -22.85 -14.07 -12.47
C VAL A 433 -23.59 -13.46 -11.29
N GLU A 434 -24.89 -13.10 -11.45
CA GLU A 434 -25.70 -12.59 -10.33
C GLU A 434 -25.85 -13.62 -9.21
N GLN A 435 -26.14 -14.87 -9.56
CA GLN A 435 -26.22 -15.97 -8.58
C GLN A 435 -24.88 -16.19 -7.85
N PHE A 436 -23.78 -16.15 -8.59
CA PHE A 436 -22.45 -16.21 -8.02
C PHE A 436 -22.19 -15.07 -7.02
N ILE A 437 -22.53 -13.83 -7.36
CA ILE A 437 -22.38 -12.66 -6.49
C ILE A 437 -23.15 -12.89 -5.18
N HIS A 438 -24.42 -13.28 -5.26
CA HIS A 438 -25.24 -13.52 -4.08
C HIS A 438 -24.69 -14.64 -3.19
N MET A 439 -24.20 -15.71 -3.80
CA MET A 439 -23.61 -16.82 -3.06
C MET A 439 -22.31 -16.39 -2.32
N CYS A 440 -21.41 -15.73 -3.03
CA CYS A 440 -20.13 -15.27 -2.45
C CYS A 440 -20.35 -14.20 -1.37
N ASP A 441 -21.30 -13.27 -1.59
CA ASP A 441 -21.63 -12.23 -0.59
C ASP A 441 -22.15 -12.88 0.71
N ALA A 442 -23.03 -13.86 0.61
CA ALA A 442 -23.51 -14.61 1.77
C ALA A 442 -22.40 -15.40 2.49
N MET A 443 -21.46 -15.98 1.74
CA MET A 443 -20.31 -16.69 2.33
C MET A 443 -19.40 -15.73 3.10
N ILE A 444 -19.04 -14.61 2.53
CA ILE A 444 -18.17 -13.60 3.15
C ILE A 444 -18.85 -13.03 4.40
N GLN A 445 -20.15 -12.70 4.31
CA GLN A 445 -20.92 -12.20 5.45
C GLN A 445 -20.97 -13.21 6.61
N SER A 446 -21.06 -14.50 6.30
CA SER A 446 -21.03 -15.54 7.34
C SER A 446 -19.68 -15.62 8.06
N CYS A 447 -18.58 -15.38 7.35
CA CYS A 447 -17.24 -15.33 7.93
C CYS A 447 -17.10 -14.15 8.91
N GLU A 448 -17.67 -12.97 8.57
CA GLU A 448 -17.67 -11.81 9.47
C GLU A 448 -18.46 -12.02 10.75
N VAL A 449 -19.56 -12.77 10.68
CA VAL A 449 -20.50 -12.99 11.82
C VAL A 449 -20.19 -14.28 12.59
N GLY A 450 -19.26 -15.13 12.10
CA GLY A 450 -18.94 -16.41 12.74
C GLY A 450 -20.06 -17.44 12.69
N LYS A 451 -20.98 -17.34 11.73
CA LYS A 451 -22.10 -18.27 11.54
C LYS A 451 -21.83 -19.26 10.41
N THR A 452 -22.20 -20.51 10.60
CA THR A 452 -22.10 -21.57 9.58
C THR A 452 -23.06 -21.33 8.41
N VAL A 453 -22.55 -21.27 7.18
CA VAL A 453 -23.38 -21.32 5.97
C VAL A 453 -23.82 -22.76 5.73
N GLN A 454 -25.11 -22.99 5.47
CA GLN A 454 -25.63 -24.30 5.12
C GLN A 454 -24.91 -24.87 3.88
N LYS A 455 -24.52 -26.15 3.96
CA LYS A 455 -23.72 -26.90 2.97
C LYS A 455 -24.34 -26.96 1.55
N GLU A 456 -25.64 -26.72 1.43
CA GLU A 456 -26.39 -26.82 0.18
C GLU A 456 -26.03 -25.76 -0.88
N LYS A 457 -25.49 -24.61 -0.45
CA LYS A 457 -25.09 -23.56 -1.39
C LYS A 457 -23.69 -23.73 -2.00
N ARG A 458 -22.92 -24.76 -1.58
CA ARG A 458 -21.57 -25.02 -2.08
C ARG A 458 -21.53 -25.71 -3.46
N ALA A 459 -22.64 -26.29 -3.90
CA ALA A 459 -22.70 -27.20 -5.07
C ALA A 459 -22.92 -26.51 -6.42
N PHE A 460 -23.09 -25.19 -6.45
CA PHE A 460 -23.54 -24.48 -7.64
C PHE A 460 -22.57 -24.49 -8.85
N LEU A 461 -21.29 -24.78 -8.64
CA LEU A 461 -20.26 -24.76 -9.67
C LEU A 461 -19.60 -26.12 -9.94
N THR A 462 -20.26 -27.24 -9.59
CA THR A 462 -19.72 -28.60 -9.79
C THR A 462 -20.13 -29.26 -11.10
N GLU A 463 -21.03 -28.66 -11.87
CA GLU A 463 -21.39 -29.20 -13.17
C GLU A 463 -20.43 -28.71 -14.26
N ASP A 464 -20.07 -29.61 -15.18
CA ASP A 464 -19.21 -29.43 -16.36
C ASP A 464 -19.64 -28.20 -17.21
N VAL A 465 -19.28 -27.00 -16.77
CA VAL A 465 -19.57 -25.80 -17.53
C VAL A 465 -18.32 -25.29 -18.18
N SER A 466 -18.27 -25.59 -19.46
CA SER A 466 -17.65 -24.85 -20.56
C SER A 466 -16.27 -24.22 -20.36
N ASP A 467 -15.46 -24.27 -21.43
CA ASP A 467 -14.22 -23.57 -21.71
C ASP A 467 -14.28 -22.02 -21.58
N ASN A 468 -15.26 -21.45 -20.86
CA ASN A 468 -15.41 -20.00 -20.72
C ASN A 468 -14.55 -19.48 -19.56
N GLU A 469 -13.65 -18.54 -19.86
CA GLU A 469 -12.73 -17.89 -18.92
C GLU A 469 -13.45 -17.33 -17.68
N LEU A 470 -14.59 -16.68 -17.87
CA LEU A 470 -15.38 -16.08 -16.78
C LEU A 470 -15.81 -17.14 -15.74
N PHE A 471 -16.30 -18.28 -16.19
CA PHE A 471 -16.70 -19.38 -15.29
C PHE A 471 -15.51 -20.00 -14.55
N GLN A 472 -14.36 -20.12 -15.21
CA GLN A 472 -13.13 -20.59 -14.55
C GLN A 472 -12.68 -19.63 -13.46
N LEU A 473 -12.76 -18.31 -13.67
CA LEU A 473 -12.46 -17.29 -12.66
C LEU A 473 -13.44 -17.36 -11.50
N MET A 474 -14.74 -17.51 -11.77
CA MET A 474 -15.78 -17.68 -10.75
C MET A 474 -15.52 -18.93 -9.88
N GLN A 475 -15.14 -20.05 -10.49
CA GLN A 475 -14.82 -21.29 -9.76
C GLN A 475 -13.59 -21.11 -8.85
N ARG A 476 -12.55 -20.47 -9.35
CA ARG A 476 -11.32 -20.20 -8.56
C ARG A 476 -11.63 -19.29 -7.38
N TYR A 477 -12.32 -18.18 -7.62
CA TYR A 477 -12.76 -17.27 -6.57
C TYR A 477 -13.60 -17.99 -5.48
N ASN A 478 -14.57 -18.80 -5.91
CA ASN A 478 -15.39 -19.57 -4.98
C ASN A 478 -14.58 -20.58 -4.16
N ARG A 479 -13.54 -21.19 -4.75
CA ARG A 479 -12.62 -22.07 -4.02
C ARG A 479 -11.89 -21.30 -2.93
N HIS A 480 -11.29 -20.17 -3.24
CA HIS A 480 -10.59 -19.33 -2.26
C HIS A 480 -11.53 -18.79 -1.17
N ALA A 481 -12.75 -18.37 -1.53
CA ALA A 481 -13.76 -17.95 -0.56
C ALA A 481 -14.18 -19.09 0.37
N SER A 482 -14.32 -20.30 -0.17
CA SER A 482 -14.61 -21.51 0.62
C SER A 482 -13.48 -21.87 1.57
N ASP A 483 -12.22 -21.75 1.14
CA ASP A 483 -11.03 -21.99 1.96
C ASP A 483 -10.98 -21.01 3.13
N ILE A 484 -11.18 -19.70 2.87
CA ILE A 484 -11.28 -18.68 3.91
C ILE A 484 -12.41 -19.02 4.89
N SER A 485 -13.59 -19.36 4.37
CA SER A 485 -14.74 -19.74 5.22
C SER A 485 -14.44 -20.94 6.12
N SER A 486 -13.74 -21.95 5.59
CA SER A 486 -13.35 -23.13 6.38
C SER A 486 -12.38 -22.78 7.51
N ILE A 487 -11.43 -21.88 7.24
CA ILE A 487 -10.46 -21.41 8.24
C ILE A 487 -11.15 -20.58 9.33
N CYS A 488 -12.03 -19.66 8.95
CA CYS A 488 -12.76 -18.81 9.91
C CYS A 488 -13.65 -19.64 10.83
N LEU A 489 -14.32 -20.66 10.29
CA LEU A 489 -15.19 -21.56 11.07
C LEU A 489 -14.42 -22.49 12.02
N SER A 490 -13.22 -22.95 11.61
CA SER A 490 -12.42 -23.88 12.43
C SER A 490 -11.82 -23.22 13.68
N ARG A 491 -11.71 -21.88 13.72
CA ARG A 491 -10.99 -21.16 14.78
C ARG A 491 -11.79 -20.06 15.49
N GLN A 492 -13.08 -19.84 15.15
CA GLN A 492 -13.87 -18.73 15.71
C GLN A 492 -13.07 -17.39 15.68
N LEU A 493 -12.48 -17.08 14.52
CA LEU A 493 -11.73 -15.84 14.29
C LEU A 493 -12.66 -14.63 14.22
#